data_1b9b740e12415d4ecc2fbcbdac7280fd
#
_entry.id   1b9b740e12415d4ecc2fbcbdac7280fd
#
_cell.length_a   1.000
_cell.length_b   1.000
_cell.length_c   1.000
_cell.angle_alpha   90.00
_cell.angle_beta   90.00
_cell.angle_gamma   90.00
#
_symmetry.space_group_name_H-M   'P 1'
#
loop_
_entity.id
_entity.type
_entity.pdbx_description
1 polymer ?
#
loop_
_entity_poly.entity_id
_entity_poly.type
_entity_poly.pdbx_seq_one_letter_code
_entity_poly.pdbx_strand_id
1 'polypeptide(L)'
;YVPKYMEKSGTPESSVSLPSEFIPMWEKSPEVTFKHARKFLRGRDITDNDILRYNIGYCNTGVFSNRIIIPSYDEFGKINFFVGRDIFDGFAKYRNSPTPKDIVGFELFINWDEPLILVEGVFDAMAIKRNAIPLFGTVILSKLKKKIIEKNVKTIYLSLDEDALSKSLGILEDLMNSGIEVYNVDLTDKDPSEVGFAGMVDLMENTEKMTFSKLIRYKLNGTTKKNMESF
;
A
#
# COMPACT_ATOMS: atom_id res chain seq x y z
N TYR A 1 -20.18 -46.02 -13.16
CA TYR A 1 -19.95 -45.32 -11.88
C TYR A 1 -19.13 -44.08 -12.15
N VAL A 2 -19.75 -42.89 -12.19
CA VAL A 2 -19.10 -41.62 -12.41
C VAL A 2 -18.88 -40.98 -11.04
N PRO A 3 -17.64 -40.64 -10.62
CA PRO A 3 -17.41 -39.93 -9.36
C PRO A 3 -18.01 -38.53 -9.44
N LYS A 4 -18.94 -38.21 -8.54
CA LYS A 4 -19.37 -36.85 -8.28
C LYS A 4 -18.18 -36.03 -7.78
N TYR A 5 -17.65 -35.14 -8.60
CA TYR A 5 -16.76 -34.09 -8.11
C TYR A 5 -17.59 -33.21 -7.17
N MET A 6 -17.22 -33.21 -5.89
CA MET A 6 -17.69 -32.22 -4.94
C MET A 6 -17.20 -30.85 -5.43
N GLU A 7 -18.13 -30.07 -5.95
CA GLU A 7 -17.93 -28.62 -6.06
C GLU A 7 -17.63 -28.13 -4.63
N LYS A 8 -16.40 -27.70 -4.40
CA LYS A 8 -16.08 -26.92 -3.22
C LYS A 8 -16.93 -25.67 -3.31
N SER A 9 -17.94 -25.56 -2.45
CA SER A 9 -18.68 -24.34 -2.21
C SER A 9 -17.67 -23.27 -1.75
N GLY A 10 -17.17 -22.50 -2.71
CA GLY A 10 -16.41 -21.29 -2.43
C GLY A 10 -17.37 -20.38 -1.66
N THR A 11 -16.99 -19.98 -0.44
CA THR A 11 -17.57 -18.82 0.22
C THR A 11 -17.66 -17.71 -0.82
N PRO A 12 -18.81 -17.03 -1.00
CA PRO A 12 -18.92 -15.96 -1.98
C PRO A 12 -17.84 -14.91 -1.62
N GLU A 13 -16.85 -14.75 -2.51
CA GLU A 13 -15.91 -13.65 -2.40
C GLU A 13 -16.76 -12.38 -2.39
N SER A 14 -16.75 -11.67 -1.26
CA SER A 14 -17.45 -10.39 -1.13
C SER A 14 -16.89 -9.47 -2.22
N SER A 15 -17.68 -9.25 -3.27
CA SER A 15 -17.27 -8.39 -4.37
C SER A 15 -17.16 -6.96 -3.84
N VAL A 16 -15.93 -6.43 -3.81
CA VAL A 16 -15.72 -5.01 -3.52
C VAL A 16 -16.30 -4.20 -4.67
N SER A 17 -17.05 -3.15 -4.34
CA SER A 17 -17.49 -2.15 -5.30
C SER A 17 -17.12 -0.75 -4.81
N LEU A 18 -16.91 0.17 -5.73
CA LEU A 18 -16.79 1.58 -5.39
C LEU A 18 -18.10 2.07 -4.75
N PRO A 19 -18.04 3.10 -3.88
CA PRO A 19 -19.25 3.74 -3.38
C PRO A 19 -20.19 4.14 -4.52
N SER A 20 -21.50 4.01 -4.32
CA SER A 20 -22.49 4.43 -5.33
C SER A 20 -22.41 5.92 -5.68
N GLU A 21 -21.93 6.71 -4.75
CA GLU A 21 -21.70 8.16 -4.86
C GLU A 21 -20.30 8.53 -5.41
N PHE A 22 -19.53 7.55 -5.87
CA PHE A 22 -18.19 7.78 -6.44
C PHE A 22 -18.26 8.58 -7.74
N ILE A 23 -17.54 9.69 -7.78
CA ILE A 23 -17.41 10.56 -8.95
C ILE A 23 -15.94 10.55 -9.39
N PRO A 24 -15.64 10.11 -10.63
CA PRO A 24 -14.25 10.10 -11.11
C PRO A 24 -13.70 11.52 -11.25
N MET A 25 -12.44 11.72 -10.86
CA MET A 25 -11.84 13.06 -10.86
C MET A 25 -11.23 13.49 -12.20
N TRP A 26 -11.21 12.65 -13.22
CA TRP A 26 -10.90 13.08 -14.58
C TRP A 26 -12.07 13.85 -15.24
N GLU A 27 -13.28 13.69 -14.75
CA GLU A 27 -14.42 14.52 -15.15
C GLU A 27 -14.33 15.87 -14.48
N LYS A 28 -14.58 16.95 -15.22
CA LYS A 28 -14.61 18.31 -14.66
C LYS A 28 -15.90 18.51 -13.89
N SER A 29 -15.81 19.06 -12.69
CA SER A 29 -16.98 19.42 -11.88
C SER A 29 -16.86 20.85 -11.36
N PRO A 30 -17.94 21.64 -11.36
CA PRO A 30 -17.98 22.97 -10.77
C PRO A 30 -18.02 22.94 -9.24
N GLU A 31 -18.25 21.79 -8.62
CA GLU A 31 -18.46 21.62 -7.19
C GLU A 31 -17.26 22.07 -6.35
N VAL A 32 -17.56 22.65 -5.20
CA VAL A 32 -16.53 23.11 -4.24
C VAL A 32 -15.73 21.94 -3.70
N THR A 33 -16.38 20.82 -3.40
CA THR A 33 -15.71 19.58 -2.94
C THR A 33 -14.70 19.06 -3.98
N PHE A 34 -15.08 19.09 -5.27
CA PHE A 34 -14.15 18.73 -6.35
C PHE A 34 -12.91 19.60 -6.36
N LYS A 35 -13.09 20.93 -6.25
CA LYS A 35 -11.95 21.88 -6.24
C LYS A 35 -11.04 21.65 -5.04
N HIS A 36 -11.60 21.38 -3.86
CA HIS A 36 -10.81 21.05 -2.67
C HIS A 36 -10.06 19.73 -2.83
N ALA A 37 -10.71 18.67 -3.33
CA ALA A 37 -10.07 17.39 -3.60
C ALA A 37 -8.90 17.53 -4.59
N ARG A 38 -9.10 18.30 -5.68
CA ARG A 38 -8.04 18.60 -6.65
C ARG A 38 -6.88 19.39 -6.03
N LYS A 39 -7.17 20.40 -5.19
CA LYS A 39 -6.14 21.16 -4.47
C LYS A 39 -5.35 20.25 -3.53
N PHE A 40 -6.03 19.36 -2.79
CA PHE A 40 -5.41 18.39 -1.89
C PHE A 40 -4.45 17.46 -2.65
N LEU A 41 -4.89 16.90 -3.78
CA LEU A 41 -4.04 16.00 -4.58
C LEU A 41 -2.83 16.74 -5.17
N ARG A 42 -3.01 17.95 -5.69
CA ARG A 42 -1.90 18.77 -6.19
C ARG A 42 -0.88 19.12 -5.12
N GLY A 43 -1.34 19.38 -3.88
CA GLY A 43 -0.44 19.61 -2.73
C GLY A 43 0.37 18.38 -2.32
N ARG A 44 0.11 17.21 -2.94
CA ARG A 44 0.83 15.95 -2.78
C ARG A 44 1.49 15.48 -4.08
N ASP A 45 1.70 16.38 -5.03
CA ASP A 45 2.30 16.09 -6.33
C ASP A 45 1.59 15.00 -7.16
N ILE A 46 0.29 14.75 -6.87
CA ILE A 46 -0.55 13.85 -7.64
C ILE A 46 -1.02 14.59 -8.91
N THR A 47 -0.57 14.10 -10.04
CA THR A 47 -0.84 14.69 -11.37
C THR A 47 -2.17 14.21 -11.95
N ASP A 48 -2.60 14.82 -13.05
CA ASP A 48 -3.79 14.36 -13.79
C ASP A 48 -3.59 12.96 -14.39
N ASN A 49 -2.34 12.62 -14.76
CA ASN A 49 -2.00 11.27 -15.20
C ASN A 49 -2.12 10.24 -14.07
N ASP A 50 -1.72 10.60 -12.85
CA ASP A 50 -1.89 9.73 -11.68
C ASP A 50 -3.38 9.54 -11.36
N ILE A 51 -4.19 10.60 -11.44
CA ILE A 51 -5.65 10.52 -11.25
C ILE A 51 -6.27 9.54 -12.24
N LEU A 52 -5.89 9.62 -13.51
CA LEU A 52 -6.39 8.71 -14.53
C LEU A 52 -5.87 7.27 -14.31
N ARG A 53 -4.55 7.12 -14.07
CA ARG A 53 -3.90 5.82 -13.87
C ARG A 53 -4.53 5.02 -12.74
N TYR A 54 -4.73 5.66 -11.58
CA TYR A 54 -5.26 5.01 -10.38
C TYR A 54 -6.79 5.10 -10.26
N ASN A 55 -7.47 5.63 -11.27
CA ASN A 55 -8.92 5.82 -11.25
C ASN A 55 -9.39 6.60 -9.99
N ILE A 56 -8.66 7.65 -9.62
CA ILE A 56 -8.96 8.43 -8.42
C ILE A 56 -10.28 9.18 -8.62
N GLY A 57 -11.16 9.09 -7.62
CA GLY A 57 -12.41 9.82 -7.57
C GLY A 57 -12.64 10.49 -6.21
N TYR A 58 -13.83 10.99 -6.01
CA TYR A 58 -14.26 11.57 -4.75
C TYR A 58 -15.74 11.29 -4.50
N CYS A 59 -16.16 11.45 -3.26
CA CYS A 59 -17.56 11.42 -2.87
C CYS A 59 -17.89 12.72 -2.15
N ASN A 60 -18.98 13.39 -2.55
CA ASN A 60 -19.48 14.62 -1.91
C ASN A 60 -20.66 14.34 -0.96
N THR A 61 -21.22 13.14 -1.00
CA THR A 61 -22.36 12.69 -0.19
C THR A 61 -22.11 11.29 0.37
N GLY A 62 -23.06 10.78 1.14
CA GLY A 62 -23.07 9.41 1.63
C GLY A 62 -22.03 9.13 2.72
N VAL A 63 -21.75 7.85 2.90
CA VAL A 63 -20.84 7.32 3.93
C VAL A 63 -19.40 7.77 3.74
N PHE A 64 -19.01 8.05 2.48
CA PHE A 64 -17.68 8.52 2.09
C PHE A 64 -17.66 10.01 1.74
N SER A 65 -18.67 10.77 2.19
CA SER A 65 -18.73 12.22 1.98
C SER A 65 -17.42 12.91 2.34
N ASN A 66 -17.03 13.91 1.53
CA ASN A 66 -15.80 14.69 1.67
C ASN A 66 -14.50 13.86 1.59
N ARG A 67 -14.51 12.74 0.87
CA ARG A 67 -13.34 11.88 0.74
C ARG A 67 -12.90 11.71 -0.69
N ILE A 68 -11.58 11.75 -0.87
CA ILE A 68 -10.93 11.23 -2.08
C ILE A 68 -10.95 9.71 -1.95
N ILE A 69 -11.39 9.04 -3.01
CA ILE A 69 -11.42 7.58 -3.11
C ILE A 69 -10.28 7.14 -4.03
N ILE A 70 -9.42 6.28 -3.51
CA ILE A 70 -8.28 5.72 -4.22
C ILE A 70 -8.48 4.21 -4.34
N PRO A 71 -8.93 3.72 -5.50
CA PRO A 71 -9.14 2.30 -5.74
C PRO A 71 -7.83 1.53 -5.86
N SER A 72 -7.88 0.26 -5.47
CA SER A 72 -6.87 -0.75 -5.76
C SER A 72 -7.50 -1.86 -6.57
N TYR A 73 -6.78 -2.38 -7.54
CA TYR A 73 -7.22 -3.44 -8.44
C TYR A 73 -6.25 -4.61 -8.37
N ASP A 74 -6.78 -5.83 -8.54
CA ASP A 74 -6.00 -7.04 -8.71
C ASP A 74 -5.35 -7.14 -10.11
N GLU A 75 -4.58 -8.18 -10.36
CA GLU A 75 -3.91 -8.41 -11.64
C GLU A 75 -4.87 -8.56 -12.85
N PHE A 76 -6.16 -8.81 -12.62
CA PHE A 76 -7.21 -8.93 -13.64
C PHE A 76 -8.00 -7.63 -13.84
N GLY A 77 -7.67 -6.55 -13.14
CA GLY A 77 -8.37 -5.29 -13.19
C GLY A 77 -9.68 -5.26 -12.38
N LYS A 78 -9.95 -6.27 -11.55
CA LYS A 78 -11.08 -6.26 -10.63
C LYS A 78 -10.71 -5.49 -9.37
N ILE A 79 -11.62 -4.61 -8.91
CA ILE A 79 -11.38 -3.88 -7.66
C ILE A 79 -11.28 -4.86 -6.48
N ASN A 80 -10.20 -4.75 -5.70
CA ASN A 80 -9.93 -5.58 -4.54
C ASN A 80 -9.97 -4.79 -3.22
N PHE A 81 -9.80 -3.47 -3.27
CA PHE A 81 -9.85 -2.56 -2.12
C PHE A 81 -10.05 -1.12 -2.57
N PHE A 82 -10.36 -0.23 -1.65
CA PHE A 82 -10.20 1.21 -1.83
C PHE A 82 -9.94 1.92 -0.50
N VAL A 83 -9.28 3.06 -0.59
CA VAL A 83 -9.01 3.97 0.53
C VAL A 83 -9.82 5.24 0.33
N GLY A 84 -10.53 5.68 1.37
CA GLY A 84 -11.21 6.97 1.41
C GLY A 84 -10.44 7.95 2.31
N ARG A 85 -9.77 8.96 1.74
CA ARG A 85 -9.04 10.00 2.45
C ARG A 85 -9.90 11.24 2.66
N ASP A 86 -10.07 11.68 3.90
CA ASP A 86 -10.77 12.93 4.22
C ASP A 86 -9.98 14.15 3.71
N ILE A 87 -10.66 15.11 3.10
CA ILE A 87 -10.04 16.33 2.54
C ILE A 87 -10.14 17.55 3.46
N PHE A 88 -10.81 17.43 4.59
CA PHE A 88 -11.05 18.51 5.56
C PHE A 88 -10.51 18.21 6.95
N ASP A 89 -9.61 17.21 7.08
CA ASP A 89 -9.02 16.79 8.35
C ASP A 89 -10.04 16.50 9.48
N GLY A 90 -11.17 15.87 9.08
CA GLY A 90 -12.18 15.41 10.02
C GLY A 90 -11.68 14.31 10.96
N PHE A 91 -12.51 13.93 11.93
CA PHE A 91 -12.19 12.99 13.01
C PHE A 91 -11.53 11.66 12.53
N ALA A 92 -11.95 11.14 11.38
CA ALA A 92 -11.37 9.94 10.78
C ALA A 92 -10.63 10.28 9.49
N LYS A 93 -9.31 10.47 9.59
CA LYS A 93 -8.41 10.77 8.46
C LYS A 93 -8.60 9.78 7.29
N TYR A 94 -8.76 8.49 7.58
CA TYR A 94 -8.98 7.45 6.60
C TYR A 94 -10.24 6.63 6.90
N ARG A 95 -10.97 6.29 5.85
CA ARG A 95 -12.06 5.33 5.86
C ARG A 95 -11.91 4.41 4.65
N ASN A 96 -11.63 3.15 4.92
CA ASN A 96 -11.36 2.17 3.87
C ASN A 96 -12.63 1.41 3.46
N SER A 97 -12.56 0.65 2.36
CA SER A 97 -13.58 -0.31 1.99
C SER A 97 -13.86 -1.29 3.15
N PRO A 98 -15.11 -1.75 3.31
CA PRO A 98 -15.49 -2.68 4.40
C PRO A 98 -15.04 -4.12 4.14
N THR A 99 -13.88 -4.32 3.52
CA THR A 99 -13.34 -5.61 3.12
C THR A 99 -12.01 -5.88 3.82
N PRO A 100 -11.62 -7.15 3.99
CA PRO A 100 -10.32 -7.49 4.56
C PRO A 100 -9.17 -6.84 3.79
N LYS A 101 -8.15 -6.38 4.51
CA LYS A 101 -6.94 -5.79 3.94
C LYS A 101 -5.94 -6.83 3.40
N ASP A 102 -6.19 -8.12 3.58
CA ASP A 102 -5.31 -9.18 3.08
C ASP A 102 -5.46 -9.33 1.56
N ILE A 103 -4.94 -8.34 0.86
CA ILE A 103 -4.90 -8.24 -0.59
C ILE A 103 -3.50 -7.76 -1.03
N VAL A 104 -3.22 -7.77 -2.32
CA VAL A 104 -2.06 -7.08 -2.88
C VAL A 104 -2.51 -5.69 -3.36
N GLY A 105 -1.92 -4.65 -2.76
CA GLY A 105 -2.23 -3.28 -3.12
C GLY A 105 -1.68 -2.92 -4.49
N PHE A 106 -2.50 -2.24 -5.31
CA PHE A 106 -2.12 -1.76 -6.65
C PHE A 106 -1.59 -2.85 -7.59
N GLU A 107 -1.99 -4.12 -7.38
CA GLU A 107 -1.46 -5.28 -8.09
C GLU A 107 -1.51 -5.15 -9.61
N LEU A 108 -2.54 -4.50 -10.17
CA LEU A 108 -2.69 -4.23 -11.60
C LEU A 108 -1.46 -3.50 -12.20
N PHE A 109 -0.73 -2.73 -11.40
CA PHE A 109 0.39 -1.89 -11.84
C PHE A 109 1.75 -2.47 -11.51
N ILE A 110 1.79 -3.69 -10.93
CA ILE A 110 3.02 -4.30 -10.46
C ILE A 110 3.63 -5.17 -11.55
N ASN A 111 4.90 -4.91 -11.84
CA ASN A 111 5.76 -5.79 -12.61
C ASN A 111 6.52 -6.70 -11.65
N TRP A 112 6.16 -7.98 -11.61
CA TRP A 112 6.74 -8.95 -10.68
C TRP A 112 8.18 -9.35 -11.03
N ASP A 113 8.67 -9.03 -12.23
CA ASP A 113 10.04 -9.28 -12.68
C ASP A 113 11.02 -8.17 -12.24
N GLU A 114 10.51 -7.07 -11.72
CA GLU A 114 11.26 -5.92 -11.23
C GLU A 114 11.33 -5.90 -9.69
N PRO A 115 12.30 -5.21 -9.08
CA PRO A 115 12.31 -5.00 -7.64
C PRO A 115 11.01 -4.37 -7.14
N LEU A 116 10.49 -4.90 -6.04
CA LEU A 116 9.28 -4.35 -5.39
C LEU A 116 9.66 -3.32 -4.34
N ILE A 117 8.81 -2.31 -4.18
CA ILE A 117 8.92 -1.32 -3.12
C ILE A 117 7.68 -1.45 -2.24
N LEU A 118 7.86 -1.77 -0.96
CA LEU A 118 6.76 -1.88 0.00
C LEU A 118 6.70 -0.60 0.84
N VAL A 119 5.52 0.01 0.88
CA VAL A 119 5.25 1.27 1.60
C VAL A 119 3.98 1.15 2.43
N GLU A 120 3.78 2.03 3.40
CA GLU A 120 2.60 1.97 4.27
C GLU A 120 1.32 2.38 3.58
N GLY A 121 1.36 3.49 2.86
CA GLY A 121 0.18 4.18 2.35
C GLY A 121 0.10 4.30 0.84
N VAL A 122 -1.10 4.61 0.37
CA VAL A 122 -1.38 4.79 -1.06
C VAL A 122 -0.67 6.01 -1.64
N PHE A 123 -0.53 7.09 -0.86
CA PHE A 123 0.14 8.29 -1.34
C PHE A 123 1.63 8.08 -1.51
N ASP A 124 2.25 7.29 -0.62
CA ASP A 124 3.67 6.93 -0.71
C ASP A 124 3.92 6.09 -1.96
N ALA A 125 3.07 5.07 -2.21
CA ALA A 125 3.15 4.27 -3.42
C ALA A 125 2.99 5.11 -4.69
N MET A 126 2.05 6.07 -4.71
CA MET A 126 1.86 6.95 -5.86
C MET A 126 3.01 7.94 -6.06
N ALA A 127 3.62 8.44 -4.98
CA ALA A 127 4.77 9.36 -5.05
C ALA A 127 6.02 8.70 -5.64
N ILE A 128 6.24 7.42 -5.35
CA ILE A 128 7.35 6.64 -5.89
C ILE A 128 7.18 6.37 -7.39
N LYS A 129 5.95 6.35 -7.91
CA LYS A 129 5.60 6.20 -9.34
C LYS A 129 6.14 4.94 -10.05
N ARG A 130 6.73 4.01 -9.31
CA ARG A 130 7.26 2.73 -9.80
C ARG A 130 6.79 1.63 -8.87
N ASN A 131 6.73 0.48 -9.30
CA ASN A 131 6.59 -0.85 -8.71
C ASN A 131 6.39 -0.89 -7.17
N ALA A 132 5.55 0.02 -6.65
CA ALA A 132 5.31 0.24 -5.24
C ALA A 132 3.96 -0.35 -4.80
N ILE A 133 4.00 -1.14 -3.73
CA ILE A 133 2.83 -1.82 -3.15
C ILE A 133 2.51 -1.15 -1.81
N PRO A 134 1.34 -0.49 -1.67
CA PRO A 134 0.87 -0.02 -0.38
C PRO A 134 0.36 -1.17 0.48
N LEU A 135 0.79 -1.22 1.75
CA LEU A 135 0.37 -2.23 2.71
C LEU A 135 -1.01 -1.92 3.33
N PHE A 136 -1.54 -0.71 3.13
CA PHE A 136 -2.75 -0.19 3.79
C PHE A 136 -2.71 -0.28 5.32
N GLY A 137 -1.53 -0.24 5.88
CA GLY A 137 -1.22 -0.37 7.29
C GLY A 137 0.25 -0.70 7.50
N THR A 138 0.56 -1.28 8.63
CA THR A 138 1.93 -1.48 9.12
C THR A 138 2.44 -2.92 9.02
N VAL A 139 1.71 -3.83 8.34
CA VAL A 139 2.05 -5.25 8.32
C VAL A 139 1.96 -5.83 6.92
N ILE A 140 2.98 -6.58 6.53
CA ILE A 140 2.94 -7.42 5.33
C ILE A 140 2.02 -8.61 5.60
N LEU A 141 0.91 -8.71 4.88
CA LEU A 141 -0.09 -9.75 5.08
C LEU A 141 0.18 -11.00 4.23
N SER A 142 -0.55 -12.07 4.53
CA SER A 142 -0.26 -13.40 4.00
C SER A 142 -0.42 -13.53 2.49
N LYS A 143 -1.41 -12.85 1.88
CA LYS A 143 -1.59 -12.88 0.42
C LYS A 143 -0.41 -12.25 -0.31
N LEU A 144 0.10 -11.10 0.17
CA LEU A 144 1.26 -10.44 -0.43
C LEU A 144 2.51 -11.34 -0.29
N LYS A 145 2.77 -11.89 0.92
CA LYS A 145 3.89 -12.83 1.13
C LYS A 145 3.82 -14.00 0.16
N LYS A 146 2.65 -14.65 0.05
CA LYS A 146 2.43 -15.78 -0.86
C LYS A 146 2.72 -15.38 -2.30
N LYS A 147 2.20 -14.24 -2.77
CA LYS A 147 2.37 -13.75 -4.13
C LYS A 147 3.85 -13.44 -4.46
N ILE A 148 4.59 -12.83 -3.52
CA ILE A 148 6.03 -12.57 -3.64
C ILE A 148 6.80 -13.87 -3.91
N ILE A 149 6.49 -14.94 -3.16
CA ILE A 149 7.13 -16.24 -3.30
C ILE A 149 6.72 -16.90 -4.62
N GLU A 150 5.43 -16.94 -4.95
CA GLU A 150 4.89 -17.54 -6.18
C GLU A 150 5.43 -16.88 -7.45
N LYS A 151 5.58 -15.55 -7.44
CA LYS A 151 6.13 -14.78 -8.56
C LYS A 151 7.66 -14.78 -8.60
N ASN A 152 8.32 -15.47 -7.64
CA ASN A 152 9.78 -15.61 -7.57
C ASN A 152 10.51 -14.25 -7.55
N VAL A 153 9.94 -13.29 -6.82
CA VAL A 153 10.53 -11.96 -6.64
C VAL A 153 11.94 -12.08 -6.07
N LYS A 154 12.89 -11.33 -6.60
CA LYS A 154 14.30 -11.40 -6.18
C LYS A 154 14.67 -10.33 -5.17
N THR A 155 14.10 -9.15 -5.32
CA THR A 155 14.53 -7.97 -4.56
C THR A 155 13.34 -7.18 -4.05
N ILE A 156 13.40 -6.79 -2.78
CA ILE A 156 12.39 -5.96 -2.12
C ILE A 156 13.06 -4.80 -1.41
N TYR A 157 12.59 -3.59 -1.67
CA TYR A 157 12.90 -2.40 -0.91
C TYR A 157 11.75 -2.12 0.07
N LEU A 158 12.09 -1.84 1.32
CA LEU A 158 11.15 -1.44 2.34
C LEU A 158 11.30 0.04 2.59
N SER A 159 10.21 0.78 2.54
CA SER A 159 10.12 2.18 2.93
C SER A 159 9.00 2.29 3.96
N LEU A 160 9.29 1.80 5.16
CA LEU A 160 8.38 1.68 6.29
C LEU A 160 8.93 2.48 7.45
N ASP A 161 8.07 3.03 8.30
CA ASP A 161 8.49 3.59 9.56
C ASP A 161 9.02 2.50 10.53
N GLU A 162 9.66 2.93 11.63
CA GLU A 162 10.28 2.01 12.58
C GLU A 162 9.26 1.04 13.20
N ASP A 163 8.02 1.50 13.44
CA ASP A 163 6.94 0.67 14.01
C ASP A 163 6.46 -0.39 13.03
N ALA A 164 6.24 -0.03 11.78
CA ALA A 164 5.84 -0.95 10.72
C ALA A 164 6.95 -1.97 10.39
N LEU A 165 8.21 -1.52 10.34
CA LEU A 165 9.37 -2.38 10.18
C LEU A 165 9.43 -3.41 11.32
N SER A 166 9.30 -2.95 12.57
CA SER A 166 9.34 -3.81 13.77
C SER A 166 8.27 -4.92 13.75
N LYS A 167 7.05 -4.60 13.30
CA LYS A 167 5.95 -5.57 13.14
C LYS A 167 6.18 -6.55 11.99
N SER A 168 6.98 -6.19 11.01
CA SER A 168 7.24 -6.99 9.81
C SER A 168 8.45 -7.91 9.92
N LEU A 169 9.28 -7.80 10.98
CA LEU A 169 10.57 -8.51 11.10
C LEU A 169 10.46 -10.03 10.93
N GLY A 170 9.39 -10.66 11.42
CA GLY A 170 9.19 -12.10 11.26
C GLY A 170 8.97 -12.51 9.79
N ILE A 171 8.15 -11.75 9.06
CA ILE A 171 7.89 -11.99 7.63
C ILE A 171 9.15 -11.70 6.80
N LEU A 172 9.89 -10.66 7.15
CA LEU A 172 11.15 -10.33 6.48
C LEU A 172 12.18 -11.45 6.62
N GLU A 173 12.27 -12.07 7.80
CA GLU A 173 13.12 -13.25 8.02
C GLU A 173 12.71 -14.41 7.11
N ASP A 174 11.41 -14.69 6.99
CA ASP A 174 10.89 -15.73 6.11
C ASP A 174 11.21 -15.47 4.63
N LEU A 175 11.07 -14.20 4.19
CA LEU A 175 11.40 -13.79 2.82
C LEU A 175 12.89 -13.92 2.55
N MET A 176 13.75 -13.50 3.48
CA MET A 176 15.20 -13.64 3.38
C MET A 176 15.62 -15.11 3.37
N ASN A 177 15.01 -15.97 4.18
CA ASN A 177 15.23 -17.42 4.18
C ASN A 177 14.80 -18.07 2.84
N SER A 178 13.85 -17.45 2.13
CA SER A 178 13.43 -17.86 0.79
C SER A 178 14.37 -17.34 -0.32
N GLY A 179 15.50 -16.72 0.04
CA GLY A 179 16.50 -16.20 -0.90
C GLY A 179 16.20 -14.83 -1.49
N ILE A 180 15.23 -14.10 -0.95
CA ILE A 180 14.87 -12.75 -1.41
C ILE A 180 15.82 -11.73 -0.79
N GLU A 181 16.34 -10.83 -1.61
CA GLU A 181 17.15 -9.71 -1.15
C GLU A 181 16.26 -8.59 -0.62
N VAL A 182 16.49 -8.20 0.62
CA VAL A 182 15.71 -7.15 1.30
C VAL A 182 16.61 -5.96 1.59
N TYR A 183 16.09 -4.77 1.27
CA TYR A 183 16.73 -3.48 1.52
C TYR A 183 15.78 -2.61 2.36
N ASN A 184 16.28 -2.00 3.42
CA ASN A 184 15.51 -1.07 4.24
C ASN A 184 15.93 0.35 3.94
N VAL A 185 15.08 1.10 3.24
CA VAL A 185 15.34 2.49 2.86
C VAL A 185 15.05 3.39 4.05
N ASP A 186 16.08 4.04 4.57
CA ASP A 186 15.94 5.00 5.65
C ASP A 186 15.55 6.38 5.09
N LEU A 187 14.38 6.85 5.49
CA LEU A 187 13.82 8.11 5.03
C LEU A 187 14.21 9.32 5.90
N THR A 188 14.99 9.11 6.96
CA THR A 188 15.43 10.19 7.88
C THR A 188 14.30 11.15 8.28
N ASP A 189 13.23 10.60 8.91
CA ASP A 189 12.06 11.32 9.40
C ASP A 189 11.15 11.96 8.31
N LYS A 190 11.28 11.55 7.05
CA LYS A 190 10.41 12.00 5.95
C LYS A 190 9.52 10.87 5.45
N ASP A 191 8.34 11.23 4.93
CA ASP A 191 7.52 10.28 4.19
C ASP A 191 8.01 10.14 2.74
N PRO A 192 7.83 8.98 2.06
CA PRO A 192 8.14 8.83 0.63
C PRO A 192 7.50 9.90 -0.25
N SER A 193 6.31 10.38 0.14
CA SER A 193 5.61 11.47 -0.53
C SER A 193 6.31 12.83 -0.41
N GLU A 194 7.12 13.04 0.61
CA GLU A 194 7.93 14.26 0.81
C GLU A 194 9.28 14.17 0.10
N VAL A 195 9.85 12.97 0.04
CA VAL A 195 11.12 12.69 -0.65
C VAL A 195 10.94 12.78 -2.17
N GLY A 196 9.80 12.35 -2.67
CA GLY A 196 9.48 12.34 -4.09
C GLY A 196 10.25 11.28 -4.89
N PHE A 197 9.92 11.18 -6.19
CA PHE A 197 10.47 10.13 -7.05
C PHE A 197 12.01 10.13 -7.13
N ALA A 198 12.62 11.30 -7.44
CA ALA A 198 14.07 11.38 -7.62
C ALA A 198 14.84 11.06 -6.33
N GLY A 199 14.39 11.62 -5.20
CA GLY A 199 15.02 11.34 -3.91
C GLY A 199 14.89 9.88 -3.49
N MET A 200 13.76 9.23 -3.78
CA MET A 200 13.59 7.79 -3.52
C MET A 200 14.56 6.94 -4.36
N VAL A 201 14.80 7.29 -5.62
CA VAL A 201 15.79 6.59 -6.46
C VAL A 201 17.19 6.69 -5.85
N ASP A 202 17.61 7.91 -5.47
CA ASP A 202 18.92 8.13 -4.84
C ASP A 202 19.07 7.34 -3.54
N LEU A 203 18.04 7.33 -2.70
CA LEU A 203 18.04 6.58 -1.45
C LEU A 203 18.14 5.07 -1.70
N MET A 204 17.38 4.53 -2.66
CA MET A 204 17.41 3.10 -2.99
C MET A 204 18.77 2.66 -3.53
N GLU A 205 19.41 3.46 -4.38
CA GLU A 205 20.74 3.17 -4.93
C GLU A 205 21.83 3.14 -3.86
N ASN A 206 21.69 3.93 -2.79
CA ASN A 206 22.65 4.02 -1.69
C ASN A 206 22.28 3.15 -0.48
N THR A 207 21.15 2.41 -0.53
CA THR A 207 20.71 1.57 0.58
C THR A 207 21.46 0.23 0.60
N GLU A 208 22.01 -0.11 1.77
CA GLU A 208 22.65 -1.40 1.96
C GLU A 208 21.65 -2.53 2.17
N LYS A 209 21.98 -3.69 1.61
CA LYS A 209 21.20 -4.91 1.80
C LYS A 209 21.03 -5.25 3.29
N MET A 210 19.84 -5.68 3.67
CA MET A 210 19.57 -6.20 5.00
C MET A 210 20.27 -7.55 5.18
N THR A 211 21.06 -7.67 6.23
CA THR A 211 21.69 -8.94 6.64
C THR A 211 20.95 -9.54 7.83
N PHE A 212 21.11 -10.85 8.07
CA PHE A 212 20.56 -11.49 9.27
C PHE A 212 21.06 -10.82 10.56
N SER A 213 22.31 -10.35 10.59
CA SER A 213 22.85 -9.60 11.73
C SER A 213 22.12 -8.28 11.96
N LYS A 214 21.80 -7.53 10.88
CA LYS A 214 20.97 -6.31 10.98
C LYS A 214 19.56 -6.65 11.45
N LEU A 215 18.93 -7.70 10.91
CA LEU A 215 17.59 -8.15 11.31
C LEU A 215 17.52 -8.50 12.80
N ILE A 216 18.52 -9.24 13.31
CA ILE A 216 18.61 -9.60 14.73
C ILE A 216 18.73 -8.34 15.60
N ARG A 217 19.53 -7.35 15.20
CA ARG A 217 19.65 -6.07 15.92
C ARG A 217 18.29 -5.35 16.01
N TYR A 218 17.52 -5.28 14.93
CA TYR A 218 16.18 -4.71 14.96
C TYR A 218 15.25 -5.47 15.93
N LYS A 219 15.31 -6.81 15.93
CA LYS A 219 14.52 -7.65 16.87
C LYS A 219 14.89 -7.36 18.33
N LEU A 220 16.18 -7.25 18.64
CA LEU A 220 16.65 -6.99 20.01
C LEU A 220 16.28 -5.57 20.48
N ASN A 221 16.48 -4.56 19.64
CA ASN A 221 16.14 -3.16 19.97
C ASN A 221 14.64 -2.98 20.19
N GLY A 222 13.79 -3.59 19.37
CA GLY A 222 12.33 -3.57 19.54
C GLY A 222 11.88 -4.24 20.85
N THR A 223 12.58 -5.27 21.31
CA THR A 223 12.31 -5.92 22.60
C THR A 223 12.70 -5.03 23.78
N THR A 224 13.80 -4.30 23.66
CA THR A 224 14.31 -3.40 24.72
C THR A 224 13.37 -2.20 24.90
N LYS A 225 12.89 -1.57 23.82
CA LYS A 225 11.89 -0.47 23.88
C LYS A 225 10.60 -0.92 24.60
N LYS A 226 10.03 -2.07 24.23
CA LYS A 226 8.82 -2.61 24.88
C LYS A 226 8.99 -2.85 26.38
N ASN A 227 10.17 -3.27 26.83
CA ASN A 227 10.44 -3.49 28.24
C ASN A 227 10.64 -2.18 29.03
N MET A 228 10.99 -1.07 28.38
CA MET A 228 11.12 0.25 29.02
C MET A 228 9.79 1.01 29.11
N GLU A 229 8.82 0.72 28.25
CA GLU A 229 7.47 1.32 28.29
C GLU A 229 6.51 0.60 29.26
N SER A 230 6.93 -0.54 29.83
CA SER A 230 6.14 -1.35 30.79
C SER A 230 6.51 -1.11 32.26
N PHE A 231 7.30 -0.09 32.57
CA PHE A 231 7.64 0.42 33.90
C PHE A 231 7.21 1.89 34.03
#